data_f4ed0ea25d1d5c0c5cba91607e4a63e1
#
_entry.id   f4ed0ea25d1d5c0c5cba91607e4a63e1
#
_cell.length_a   1.000
_cell.length_b   1.000
_cell.length_c   1.000
_cell.angle_alpha   90.00
_cell.angle_beta   90.00
_cell.angle_gamma   90.00
#
_symmetry.space_group_name_H-M   'P 1'
#
loop_
_entity.id
_entity.type
_entity.pdbx_description
1 polymer ?
#
loop_
_entity_poly.entity_id
_entity_poly.type
_entity_poly.pdbx_seq_one_letter_code
_entity_poly.pdbx_strand_id
1 'polypeptide(L)'
;MHMPPPKAALLAQKPAIVAALRRALGDDCVIDDARETHAYECDALAAYRCAPMAVVLPRSTQAVSDALKICQSFGVPVVPRGAGTSLAGGALPSADSVVLGVARLTEVLEISTTDRIIRVQTGRTNLSVTGAVEPLGFFYAPDPSSQLACAIAGNIAMNSGGAHCLKYGVTTQNLLGVTMVLMDGTIVTLGGGHLDAPGLDLLGLICGSEGQLGVVTEATLRILHKPEGARPVLIGFDEPKVAGQCVANIIRAGILPVAIEYMDRTVIRATEDFAGAGYPDVVALLIVEVEGSDAEIDAQLARIAAIATALNPAEIRQSKSAAESANIWKGRKAAFGAMGQINDYMCLDGTIPISELPDMLEKIESLSAQYGLAVGNVFHAGDGNMHPLILFNANQQGELEKAEALGADILRACVAAGGCLTGEHGVGVEKRELMLTQFTEAELTLQLHIKDVFDPGWLLNPGKVFPLALTESRRA
;
A
#
# COMPACT_ATOMS: atom_id res chain seq x y z
N MET A 1 2.82 7.64 -18.54
CA MET A 1 1.51 7.99 -17.88
C MET A 1 1.27 9.49 -17.95
N HIS A 2 0.02 9.96 -18.15
CA HIS A 2 -0.29 11.38 -18.31
C HIS A 2 -1.26 11.83 -17.23
N MET A 3 -0.93 12.94 -16.55
CA MET A 3 -1.89 13.67 -15.72
C MET A 3 -2.67 14.68 -16.58
N PRO A 4 -3.91 15.05 -16.20
CA PRO A 4 -4.63 16.12 -16.87
C PRO A 4 -3.80 17.43 -16.86
N PRO A 5 -3.86 18.23 -17.93
CA PRO A 5 -3.16 19.50 -17.96
C PRO A 5 -3.71 20.47 -16.89
N PRO A 6 -2.86 21.29 -16.27
CA PRO A 6 -3.29 22.26 -15.27
C PRO A 6 -4.15 23.37 -15.90
N LYS A 7 -5.11 23.87 -15.13
CA LYS A 7 -5.98 25.00 -15.54
C LYS A 7 -5.24 26.33 -15.35
N ALA A 8 -4.88 27.01 -16.43
CA ALA A 8 -4.14 28.28 -16.38
C ALA A 8 -4.85 29.37 -15.54
N ALA A 9 -6.19 29.37 -15.54
CA ALA A 9 -7.00 30.30 -14.74
C ALA A 9 -6.79 30.09 -13.22
N LEU A 10 -6.58 28.86 -12.76
CA LEU A 10 -6.27 28.58 -11.35
C LEU A 10 -4.84 29.01 -10.99
N LEU A 11 -3.89 28.75 -11.88
CA LEU A 11 -2.51 29.21 -11.67
C LEU A 11 -2.41 30.73 -11.54
N ALA A 12 -3.19 31.50 -12.32
CA ALA A 12 -3.27 32.94 -12.21
C ALA A 12 -3.85 33.43 -10.86
N GLN A 13 -4.68 32.61 -10.20
CA GLN A 13 -5.29 32.92 -8.90
C GLN A 13 -4.44 32.46 -7.70
N LYS A 14 -3.28 31.81 -7.91
CA LYS A 14 -2.42 31.31 -6.83
C LYS A 14 -2.24 32.33 -5.67
N PRO A 15 -1.92 33.63 -5.89
CA PRO A 15 -1.73 34.58 -4.78
C PRO A 15 -3.00 34.73 -3.91
N ALA A 16 -4.18 34.77 -4.52
CA ALA A 16 -5.45 34.93 -3.81
C ALA A 16 -5.80 33.68 -3.02
N ILE A 17 -5.59 32.49 -3.61
CA ILE A 17 -5.83 31.18 -2.98
C ILE A 17 -4.92 31.03 -1.75
N VAL A 18 -3.61 31.24 -1.92
CA VAL A 18 -2.62 31.16 -0.83
C VAL A 18 -2.94 32.15 0.30
N ALA A 19 -3.29 33.39 -0.04
CA ALA A 19 -3.68 34.40 0.96
C ALA A 19 -4.94 34.00 1.74
N ALA A 20 -5.92 33.37 1.08
CA ALA A 20 -7.13 32.87 1.74
C ALA A 20 -6.80 31.71 2.69
N LEU A 21 -5.98 30.74 2.25
CA LEU A 21 -5.53 29.61 3.06
C LEU A 21 -4.74 30.09 4.29
N ARG A 22 -3.78 31.02 4.12
CA ARG A 22 -3.00 31.58 5.24
C ARG A 22 -3.86 32.31 6.26
N ARG A 23 -4.85 33.06 5.79
CA ARG A 23 -5.78 33.77 6.69
C ARG A 23 -6.60 32.82 7.56
N ALA A 24 -6.99 31.68 7.03
CA ALA A 24 -7.80 30.68 7.74
C ALA A 24 -6.98 29.76 8.63
N LEU A 25 -5.80 29.34 8.18
CA LEU A 25 -5.01 28.28 8.80
C LEU A 25 -3.78 28.79 9.58
N GLY A 26 -3.32 30.01 9.31
CA GLY A 26 -2.05 30.56 9.76
C GLY A 26 -0.92 30.34 8.74
N ASP A 27 0.06 31.25 8.77
CA ASP A 27 1.19 31.25 7.82
C ASP A 27 2.02 29.96 7.89
N ASP A 28 2.20 29.39 9.08
CA ASP A 28 2.97 28.20 9.34
C ASP A 28 2.32 26.90 8.83
N CYS A 29 1.05 26.97 8.46
CA CYS A 29 0.31 25.83 7.88
C CYS A 29 0.34 25.82 6.35
N VAL A 30 0.88 26.84 5.67
CA VAL A 30 0.82 26.98 4.20
C VAL A 30 2.21 27.18 3.62
N ILE A 31 2.61 26.26 2.77
CA ILE A 31 3.88 26.25 2.03
C ILE A 31 3.59 26.56 0.57
N ASP A 32 4.17 27.64 0.03
CA ASP A 32 4.02 28.04 -1.39
C ASP A 32 5.35 28.46 -2.06
N ASP A 33 6.46 28.38 -1.31
CA ASP A 33 7.81 28.51 -1.87
C ASP A 33 8.12 27.32 -2.79
N ALA A 34 8.63 27.62 -3.98
CA ALA A 34 8.87 26.60 -5.01
C ALA A 34 9.90 25.55 -4.59
N ARG A 35 10.87 25.90 -3.74
CA ARG A 35 11.88 24.95 -3.23
C ARG A 35 11.30 24.01 -2.18
N GLU A 36 10.40 24.51 -1.34
CA GLU A 36 9.77 23.72 -0.28
C GLU A 36 8.68 22.80 -0.84
N THR A 37 7.90 23.26 -1.84
CA THR A 37 6.88 22.42 -2.51
C THR A 37 7.48 21.26 -3.28
N HIS A 38 8.76 21.32 -3.65
CA HIS A 38 9.49 20.21 -4.28
C HIS A 38 9.50 18.92 -3.45
N ALA A 39 9.45 19.02 -2.12
CA ALA A 39 9.35 17.85 -1.23
C ALA A 39 8.02 17.09 -1.39
N TYR A 40 7.05 17.66 -2.09
CA TYR A 40 5.71 17.11 -2.29
C TYR A 40 5.39 16.81 -3.76
N GLU A 41 6.36 16.89 -4.66
CA GLU A 41 6.18 16.75 -6.11
C GLU A 41 5.86 15.32 -6.58
N CYS A 42 6.10 14.32 -5.74
CA CYS A 42 5.82 12.90 -6.01
C CYS A 42 5.49 12.15 -4.72
N ASP A 43 5.07 10.92 -4.85
CA ASP A 43 5.13 9.89 -3.78
C ASP A 43 6.34 8.97 -4.03
N ALA A 44 6.30 7.71 -3.57
CA ALA A 44 7.41 6.78 -3.78
C ALA A 44 7.48 6.25 -5.23
N LEU A 45 6.45 6.47 -6.07
CA LEU A 45 6.56 6.29 -7.52
C LEU A 45 7.30 7.49 -8.14
N ALA A 46 8.60 7.58 -7.88
CA ALA A 46 9.44 8.74 -8.19
C ALA A 46 9.69 8.99 -9.70
N ALA A 47 9.23 8.08 -10.56
CA ALA A 47 9.30 8.23 -12.02
C ALA A 47 8.45 9.41 -12.54
N TYR A 48 7.44 9.84 -11.77
CA TYR A 48 6.53 10.94 -12.12
C TYR A 48 6.61 12.04 -11.07
N ARG A 49 6.78 13.28 -11.52
CA ARG A 49 6.96 14.43 -10.64
C ARG A 49 6.20 15.63 -11.15
N CYS A 50 5.52 16.33 -10.25
CA CYS A 50 4.87 17.61 -10.54
C CYS A 50 4.78 18.42 -9.24
N ALA A 51 5.40 19.59 -9.18
CA ALA A 51 5.27 20.45 -8.01
C ALA A 51 3.85 21.01 -7.89
N PRO A 52 3.20 20.95 -6.71
CA PRO A 52 1.87 21.52 -6.50
C PRO A 52 1.90 23.05 -6.43
N MET A 53 0.72 23.69 -6.58
CA MET A 53 0.56 25.12 -6.39
C MET A 53 0.97 25.55 -4.97
N ALA A 54 0.52 24.80 -3.96
CA ALA A 54 0.82 25.00 -2.56
C ALA A 54 0.62 23.69 -1.79
N VAL A 55 1.14 23.64 -0.57
CA VAL A 55 0.91 22.57 0.40
C VAL A 55 0.29 23.16 1.65
N VAL A 56 -0.74 22.50 2.19
CA VAL A 56 -1.32 22.85 3.48
C VAL A 56 -1.15 21.70 4.48
N LEU A 57 -0.74 22.03 5.70
CA LEU A 57 -0.48 21.10 6.79
C LEU A 57 -1.33 21.49 8.00
N PRO A 58 -2.64 21.18 7.99
CA PRO A 58 -3.58 21.55 9.05
C PRO A 58 -3.26 20.83 10.36
N ARG A 59 -3.66 21.46 11.50
CA ARG A 59 -3.41 20.96 12.86
C ARG A 59 -4.63 20.34 13.52
N SER A 60 -5.81 20.35 12.86
CA SER A 60 -7.05 19.80 13.38
C SER A 60 -8.01 19.42 12.26
N THR A 61 -8.99 18.57 12.57
CA THR A 61 -10.09 18.22 11.64
C THR A 61 -10.84 19.48 11.17
N GLN A 62 -11.04 20.47 12.04
CA GLN A 62 -11.67 21.74 11.66
C GLN A 62 -10.81 22.52 10.66
N ALA A 63 -9.49 22.58 10.84
CA ALA A 63 -8.59 23.22 9.89
C ALA A 63 -8.56 22.53 8.53
N VAL A 64 -8.73 21.20 8.49
CA VAL A 64 -8.94 20.45 7.22
C VAL A 64 -10.24 20.90 6.55
N SER A 65 -11.34 21.02 7.31
CA SER A 65 -12.63 21.51 6.81
C SER A 65 -12.52 22.91 6.19
N ASP A 66 -11.85 23.80 6.89
CA ASP A 66 -11.67 25.20 6.42
C ASP A 66 -10.81 25.27 5.16
N ALA A 67 -9.75 24.46 5.07
CA ALA A 67 -8.92 24.34 3.85
C ALA A 67 -9.74 23.83 2.65
N LEU A 68 -10.54 22.78 2.83
CA LEU A 68 -11.35 22.22 1.75
C LEU A 68 -12.42 23.20 1.26
N LYS A 69 -13.12 23.90 2.16
CA LYS A 69 -14.07 24.96 1.81
C LYS A 69 -13.43 26.04 0.94
N ILE A 70 -12.23 26.48 1.30
CA ILE A 70 -11.50 27.48 0.52
C ILE A 70 -11.15 26.91 -0.86
N CYS A 71 -10.56 25.72 -0.93
CA CYS A 71 -10.23 25.09 -2.21
C CYS A 71 -11.49 24.92 -3.09
N GLN A 72 -12.61 24.46 -2.50
CA GLN A 72 -13.86 24.34 -3.22
C GLN A 72 -14.37 25.67 -3.76
N SER A 73 -14.30 26.76 -2.97
CA SER A 73 -14.78 28.08 -3.38
C SER A 73 -14.03 28.67 -4.58
N PHE A 74 -12.77 28.27 -4.77
CA PHE A 74 -11.94 28.62 -5.92
C PHE A 74 -11.95 27.58 -7.04
N GLY A 75 -12.58 26.41 -6.83
CA GLY A 75 -12.51 25.28 -7.76
C GLY A 75 -11.13 24.63 -7.87
N VAL A 76 -10.32 24.70 -6.80
CA VAL A 76 -8.95 24.18 -6.76
C VAL A 76 -8.94 22.69 -6.47
N PRO A 77 -8.28 21.85 -7.29
CA PRO A 77 -8.08 20.46 -6.99
C PRO A 77 -7.26 20.25 -5.71
N VAL A 78 -7.66 19.27 -4.90
CA VAL A 78 -6.96 18.91 -3.66
C VAL A 78 -6.42 17.49 -3.77
N VAL A 79 -5.14 17.33 -3.46
CA VAL A 79 -4.47 16.02 -3.38
C VAL A 79 -4.24 15.69 -1.91
N PRO A 80 -5.04 14.80 -1.30
CA PRO A 80 -4.79 14.33 0.06
C PRO A 80 -3.46 13.57 0.14
N ARG A 81 -2.69 13.81 1.20
CA ARG A 81 -1.40 13.17 1.41
C ARG A 81 -1.21 12.74 2.87
N GLY A 82 -0.93 11.47 3.09
CA GLY A 82 -0.35 10.95 4.32
C GLY A 82 1.14 11.26 4.38
N ALA A 83 1.97 10.23 4.36
CA ALA A 83 3.42 10.35 4.33
C ALA A 83 4.02 10.38 2.90
N GLY A 84 3.24 10.02 1.88
CA GLY A 84 3.71 9.95 0.49
C GLY A 84 4.57 8.71 0.19
N THR A 85 4.30 7.61 0.86
CA THR A 85 4.97 6.32 0.67
C THR A 85 4.29 5.41 -0.36
N SER A 86 3.20 5.87 -1.01
CA SER A 86 2.49 5.13 -2.05
C SER A 86 3.37 4.85 -3.27
N LEU A 87 3.21 3.67 -3.87
CA LEU A 87 3.95 3.22 -5.04
C LEU A 87 3.14 3.32 -6.35
N ALA A 88 1.90 3.83 -6.29
CA ALA A 88 1.00 3.93 -7.44
C ALA A 88 0.79 5.37 -7.95
N GLY A 89 1.47 6.36 -7.40
CA GLY A 89 1.23 7.77 -7.73
C GLY A 89 -0.04 8.35 -7.12
N GLY A 90 -0.55 7.74 -6.03
CA GLY A 90 -1.78 8.17 -5.36
C GLY A 90 -1.71 9.58 -4.79
N ALA A 91 -0.52 10.05 -4.40
CA ALA A 91 -0.29 11.40 -3.88
C ALA A 91 0.43 12.33 -4.89
N LEU A 92 0.54 11.94 -6.17
CA LEU A 92 1.12 12.79 -7.23
C LEU A 92 0.23 14.01 -7.45
N PRO A 93 0.72 15.27 -7.26
CA PRO A 93 -0.07 16.46 -7.51
C PRO A 93 -0.14 16.84 -8.99
N SER A 94 -1.03 17.79 -9.32
CA SER A 94 -0.96 18.61 -10.53
C SER A 94 -0.47 20.01 -10.16
N ALA A 95 0.05 20.76 -11.14
CA ALA A 95 0.61 22.09 -10.90
C ALA A 95 -0.43 23.11 -10.37
N ASP A 96 -1.71 22.89 -10.65
CA ASP A 96 -2.85 23.71 -10.22
C ASP A 96 -3.55 23.14 -8.96
N SER A 97 -2.99 22.10 -8.33
CA SER A 97 -3.56 21.51 -7.11
C SER A 97 -2.93 22.04 -5.83
N VAL A 98 -3.67 21.93 -4.74
CA VAL A 98 -3.17 22.06 -3.37
C VAL A 98 -2.98 20.65 -2.78
N VAL A 99 -1.78 20.35 -2.31
CA VAL A 99 -1.54 19.15 -1.51
C VAL A 99 -2.03 19.40 -0.07
N LEU A 100 -2.91 18.56 0.43
CA LEU A 100 -3.39 18.61 1.81
C LEU A 100 -2.76 17.45 2.59
N GLY A 101 -1.72 17.76 3.38
CA GLY A 101 -0.98 16.80 4.17
C GLY A 101 -1.49 16.70 5.61
N VAL A 102 -1.71 15.47 6.10
CA VAL A 102 -2.18 15.24 7.48
C VAL A 102 -1.05 15.00 8.49
N ALA A 103 0.19 15.22 8.10
CA ALA A 103 1.39 14.89 8.90
C ALA A 103 1.44 15.54 10.30
N ARG A 104 0.66 16.61 10.55
CA ARG A 104 0.54 17.26 11.86
C ARG A 104 -0.58 16.72 12.75
N LEU A 105 -1.38 15.78 12.24
CA LEU A 105 -2.47 15.13 12.98
C LEU A 105 -1.94 13.81 13.57
N THR A 106 -1.28 13.85 14.73
CA THR A 106 -0.50 12.70 15.25
C THR A 106 -0.91 12.22 16.65
N GLU A 107 -1.95 12.79 17.24
CA GLU A 107 -2.35 12.48 18.61
C GLU A 107 -2.97 11.08 18.74
N VAL A 108 -2.76 10.44 19.90
CA VAL A 108 -3.56 9.30 20.36
C VAL A 108 -4.72 9.89 21.17
N LEU A 109 -5.93 9.65 20.69
CA LEU A 109 -7.14 10.22 21.27
C LEU A 109 -7.75 9.34 22.36
N GLU A 110 -7.64 8.01 22.20
CA GLU A 110 -8.22 7.03 23.11
C GLU A 110 -7.52 5.69 23.00
N ILE A 111 -7.38 4.95 24.10
CA ILE A 111 -7.00 3.53 24.13
C ILE A 111 -7.97 2.80 25.07
N SER A 112 -8.66 1.78 24.59
CA SER A 112 -9.46 0.85 25.39
C SER A 112 -8.94 -0.58 25.19
N THR A 113 -8.30 -1.13 26.22
CA THR A 113 -7.85 -2.53 26.20
C THR A 113 -9.01 -3.51 26.35
N THR A 114 -10.10 -3.11 26.99
CA THR A 114 -11.32 -3.91 27.14
C THR A 114 -12.02 -4.08 25.81
N ASP A 115 -12.19 -2.99 25.05
CA ASP A 115 -12.84 -3.00 23.75
C ASP A 115 -11.85 -3.35 22.63
N ARG A 116 -10.56 -3.41 22.97
CA ARG A 116 -9.45 -3.69 22.03
C ARG A 116 -9.40 -2.71 20.87
N ILE A 117 -9.47 -1.43 21.19
CA ILE A 117 -9.43 -0.34 20.23
C ILE A 117 -8.37 0.70 20.61
N ILE A 118 -7.87 1.40 19.59
CA ILE A 118 -7.14 2.67 19.72
C ILE A 118 -7.74 3.68 18.74
N ARG A 119 -8.02 4.89 19.20
CA ARG A 119 -8.39 6.00 18.33
C ARG A 119 -7.25 6.99 18.21
N VAL A 120 -6.89 7.29 16.95
CA VAL A 120 -5.73 8.13 16.62
C VAL A 120 -6.07 9.15 15.56
N GLN A 121 -5.33 10.24 15.53
CA GLN A 121 -5.25 11.11 14.37
C GLN A 121 -4.41 10.45 13.26
N THR A 122 -4.83 10.60 12.00
CA THR A 122 -4.37 9.75 10.89
C THR A 122 -3.02 10.12 10.28
N GLY A 123 -2.42 11.23 10.68
CA GLY A 123 -1.02 11.56 10.36
C GLY A 123 -0.01 10.76 11.19
N ARG A 124 -0.48 10.03 12.21
CA ARG A 124 0.35 9.14 13.02
C ARG A 124 0.91 8.01 12.16
N THR A 125 2.20 7.65 12.37
CA THR A 125 2.81 6.56 11.61
C THR A 125 2.29 5.20 12.07
N ASN A 126 2.21 4.25 11.15
CA ASN A 126 1.69 2.90 11.40
C ASN A 126 2.38 2.23 12.62
N LEU A 127 3.71 2.11 12.60
CA LEU A 127 4.45 1.47 13.69
C LEU A 127 4.25 2.18 15.04
N SER A 128 4.07 3.50 15.04
CA SER A 128 3.87 4.25 16.28
C SER A 128 2.50 3.97 16.94
N VAL A 129 1.54 3.42 16.19
CA VAL A 129 0.27 2.91 16.78
C VAL A 129 0.58 1.70 17.65
N THR A 130 1.32 0.71 17.13
CA THR A 130 1.80 -0.43 17.94
C THR A 130 2.61 0.04 19.13
N GLY A 131 3.55 0.99 18.95
CA GLY A 131 4.36 1.54 20.05
C GLY A 131 3.53 2.17 21.18
N ALA A 132 2.35 2.71 20.87
CA ALA A 132 1.45 3.27 21.90
C ALA A 132 0.74 2.20 22.74
N VAL A 133 0.50 1.01 22.20
CA VAL A 133 -0.26 -0.06 22.87
C VAL A 133 0.62 -1.24 23.30
N GLU A 134 1.85 -1.32 22.85
CA GLU A 134 2.80 -2.38 23.18
C GLU A 134 3.08 -2.51 24.70
N PRO A 135 3.23 -1.41 25.47
CA PRO A 135 3.39 -1.50 26.93
C PRO A 135 2.17 -2.12 27.64
N LEU A 136 1.02 -2.18 26.95
CA LEU A 136 -0.22 -2.77 27.44
C LEU A 136 -0.41 -4.22 26.98
N GLY A 137 0.57 -4.80 26.26
CA GLY A 137 0.51 -6.16 25.73
C GLY A 137 -0.27 -6.31 24.42
N PHE A 138 -0.48 -5.21 23.67
CA PHE A 138 -1.22 -5.19 22.41
C PHE A 138 -0.35 -4.74 21.25
N PHE A 139 -0.87 -4.93 20.01
CA PHE A 139 -0.27 -4.43 18.78
C PHE A 139 -1.36 -4.12 17.74
N TYR A 140 -1.01 -3.31 16.76
CA TYR A 140 -1.79 -3.06 15.54
C TYR A 140 -1.26 -3.96 14.43
N ALA A 141 -2.12 -4.80 13.85
CA ALA A 141 -1.69 -5.92 13.04
C ALA A 141 -1.19 -5.57 11.63
N PRO A 142 -1.84 -4.69 10.83
CA PRO A 142 -1.35 -4.35 9.49
C PRO A 142 0.06 -3.73 9.55
N ASP A 143 1.01 -4.34 8.83
CA ASP A 143 2.43 -4.01 8.93
C ASP A 143 3.09 -3.78 7.56
N PRO A 144 2.65 -2.78 6.79
CA PRO A 144 3.26 -2.48 5.50
C PRO A 144 4.78 -2.28 5.62
N SER A 145 5.52 -2.63 4.59
CA SER A 145 7.00 -2.51 4.58
C SER A 145 7.47 -1.11 4.95
N SER A 146 6.66 -0.09 4.67
CA SER A 146 6.89 1.31 5.00
C SER A 146 6.41 1.73 6.40
N GLN A 147 6.05 0.82 7.31
CA GLN A 147 5.40 1.09 8.62
C GLN A 147 6.13 2.13 9.50
N LEU A 148 7.44 2.29 9.34
CA LEU A 148 8.22 3.31 10.04
C LEU A 148 7.86 4.74 9.59
N ALA A 149 7.45 4.91 8.34
CA ALA A 149 7.24 6.20 7.69
C ALA A 149 5.79 6.43 7.26
N CYS A 150 5.06 5.40 6.81
CA CYS A 150 3.70 5.56 6.30
C CYS A 150 2.74 5.99 7.41
N ALA A 151 1.78 6.85 7.05
CA ALA A 151 0.76 7.36 7.95
C ALA A 151 -0.53 6.52 7.85
N ILE A 152 -1.29 6.44 8.94
CA ILE A 152 -2.59 5.74 8.99
C ILE A 152 -3.56 6.25 7.90
N ALA A 153 -3.55 7.55 7.57
CA ALA A 153 -4.36 8.08 6.47
C ALA A 153 -4.05 7.41 5.14
N GLY A 154 -2.76 7.19 4.84
CA GLY A 154 -2.32 6.49 3.64
C GLY A 154 -2.72 5.01 3.68
N ASN A 155 -2.58 4.35 4.84
CA ASN A 155 -2.98 2.96 5.00
C ASN A 155 -4.49 2.78 4.74
N ILE A 156 -5.33 3.68 5.26
CA ILE A 156 -6.78 3.67 5.00
C ILE A 156 -7.07 3.95 3.52
N ALA A 157 -6.45 4.98 2.94
CA ALA A 157 -6.69 5.36 1.56
C ALA A 157 -6.37 4.24 0.56
N MET A 158 -5.27 3.49 0.79
CA MET A 158 -4.81 2.41 -0.08
C MET A 158 -5.30 1.02 0.34
N ASN A 159 -5.96 0.88 1.50
CA ASN A 159 -6.23 -0.40 2.13
C ASN A 159 -4.94 -1.23 2.31
N SER A 160 -3.89 -0.59 2.84
CA SER A 160 -2.55 -1.17 2.93
C SER A 160 -2.53 -2.49 3.70
N GLY A 161 -1.68 -3.39 3.24
CA GLY A 161 -1.42 -4.70 3.82
C GLY A 161 -0.04 -4.81 4.46
N GLY A 162 0.63 -5.94 4.25
CA GLY A 162 1.96 -6.28 4.77
C GLY A 162 2.14 -7.78 4.93
N ALA A 163 3.29 -8.20 5.47
CA ALA A 163 3.68 -9.61 5.57
C ALA A 163 2.72 -10.47 6.41
N HIS A 164 2.09 -9.88 7.41
CA HIS A 164 1.22 -10.60 8.36
C HIS A 164 -0.29 -10.58 7.97
N CYS A 165 -0.62 -10.05 6.79
CA CYS A 165 -2.00 -9.92 6.32
C CYS A 165 -2.67 -11.27 6.03
N LEU A 166 -1.90 -12.31 5.71
CA LEU A 166 -2.43 -13.67 5.57
C LEU A 166 -3.27 -14.09 6.78
N LYS A 167 -2.84 -13.78 7.99
CA LYS A 167 -3.54 -14.13 9.24
C LYS A 167 -4.47 -13.03 9.73
N TYR A 168 -4.04 -11.78 9.66
CA TYR A 168 -4.71 -10.68 10.35
C TYR A 168 -5.54 -9.79 9.44
N GLY A 169 -5.47 -10.00 8.13
CA GLY A 169 -6.10 -9.15 7.14
C GLY A 169 -5.35 -7.82 6.93
N VAL A 170 -5.81 -7.07 5.95
CA VAL A 170 -5.30 -5.74 5.59
C VAL A 170 -5.98 -4.66 6.44
N THR A 171 -5.79 -3.39 6.11
CA THR A 171 -6.33 -2.26 6.89
C THR A 171 -7.84 -2.35 7.09
N THR A 172 -8.62 -2.74 6.07
CA THR A 172 -10.10 -2.79 6.15
C THR A 172 -10.61 -3.74 7.24
N GLN A 173 -9.93 -4.88 7.52
CA GLN A 173 -10.32 -5.79 8.59
C GLN A 173 -9.97 -5.28 9.99
N ASN A 174 -9.15 -4.23 10.06
CA ASN A 174 -8.64 -3.67 11.30
C ASN A 174 -9.09 -2.21 11.54
N LEU A 175 -9.94 -1.66 10.65
CA LEU A 175 -10.53 -0.34 10.72
C LEU A 175 -11.98 -0.46 11.23
N LEU A 176 -12.30 0.22 12.33
CA LEU A 176 -13.63 0.18 12.94
C LEU A 176 -14.43 1.47 12.75
N GLY A 177 -13.75 2.59 12.54
CA GLY A 177 -14.39 3.87 12.30
C GLY A 177 -13.43 4.95 11.87
N VAL A 178 -13.96 6.00 11.26
CA VAL A 178 -13.22 7.18 10.82
C VAL A 178 -13.99 8.46 11.11
N THR A 179 -13.24 9.54 11.39
CA THR A 179 -13.72 10.91 11.19
C THR A 179 -13.06 11.42 9.93
N MET A 180 -13.87 11.92 8.98
CA MET A 180 -13.39 12.42 7.70
C MET A 180 -14.07 13.74 7.33
N VAL A 181 -13.45 14.45 6.40
CA VAL A 181 -13.96 15.72 5.88
C VAL A 181 -14.24 15.57 4.38
N LEU A 182 -15.47 15.88 3.97
CA LEU A 182 -15.89 15.92 2.57
C LEU A 182 -15.36 17.19 1.89
N MET A 183 -15.40 17.23 0.53
CA MET A 183 -14.86 18.37 -0.21
C MET A 183 -15.55 19.71 0.13
N ASP A 184 -16.83 19.68 0.52
CA ASP A 184 -17.58 20.87 0.95
C ASP A 184 -17.25 21.32 2.39
N GLY A 185 -16.32 20.61 3.05
CA GLY A 185 -15.91 20.83 4.43
C GLY A 185 -16.83 20.21 5.46
N THR A 186 -17.86 19.44 5.06
CA THR A 186 -18.69 18.69 6.02
C THR A 186 -17.85 17.64 6.72
N ILE A 187 -17.91 17.64 8.07
CA ILE A 187 -17.24 16.63 8.90
C ILE A 187 -18.24 15.50 9.15
N VAL A 188 -17.84 14.28 8.85
CA VAL A 188 -18.67 13.09 9.07
C VAL A 188 -17.89 12.05 9.88
N THR A 189 -18.61 11.27 10.70
CA THR A 189 -18.06 10.11 11.41
C THR A 189 -18.79 8.87 10.94
N LEU A 190 -18.02 7.86 10.54
CA LEU A 190 -18.50 6.57 10.03
C LEU A 190 -17.94 5.45 10.90
N GLY A 191 -18.76 4.44 11.21
CA GLY A 191 -18.36 3.35 12.09
C GLY A 191 -18.27 3.79 13.55
N GLY A 192 -17.47 3.09 14.36
CA GLY A 192 -17.33 3.34 15.81
C GLY A 192 -16.40 2.35 16.48
N GLY A 193 -16.56 2.16 17.80
CA GLY A 193 -15.79 1.18 18.58
C GLY A 193 -16.35 -0.25 18.51
N HIS A 194 -17.17 -0.59 17.53
CA HIS A 194 -17.83 -1.88 17.35
C HIS A 194 -17.62 -2.42 15.93
N LEU A 195 -17.86 -3.72 15.75
CA LEU A 195 -17.60 -4.42 14.48
C LEU A 195 -18.72 -4.28 13.44
N ASP A 196 -19.91 -3.83 13.84
CA ASP A 196 -21.07 -3.79 12.96
C ASP A 196 -21.25 -2.40 12.33
N ALA A 197 -21.69 -2.38 11.06
CA ALA A 197 -22.10 -1.15 10.37
C ALA A 197 -23.60 -0.94 10.54
N PRO A 198 -24.07 0.14 11.23
CA PRO A 198 -25.48 0.44 11.36
C PRO A 198 -26.02 1.06 10.05
N GLY A 199 -26.49 0.26 9.13
CA GLY A 199 -27.00 0.66 7.83
C GLY A 199 -26.08 0.24 6.67
N LEU A 200 -25.92 1.08 5.65
CA LEU A 200 -24.98 0.82 4.57
C LEU A 200 -23.53 0.89 5.08
N ASP A 201 -22.69 -0.03 4.66
CA ASP A 201 -21.27 -0.04 5.00
C ASP A 201 -20.50 1.04 4.23
N LEU A 202 -20.62 2.28 4.69
CA LEU A 202 -19.86 3.40 4.14
C LEU A 202 -18.38 3.33 4.53
N LEU A 203 -18.05 2.69 5.66
CA LEU A 203 -16.67 2.52 6.09
C LEU A 203 -15.88 1.67 5.08
N GLY A 204 -16.50 0.60 4.58
CA GLY A 204 -15.94 -0.24 3.51
C GLY A 204 -15.72 0.50 2.19
N LEU A 205 -16.50 1.57 1.91
CA LEU A 205 -16.27 2.44 0.75
C LEU A 205 -15.08 3.39 0.94
N ILE A 206 -14.82 3.82 2.17
CA ILE A 206 -13.74 4.78 2.46
C ILE A 206 -12.37 4.09 2.48
N CYS A 207 -12.28 2.88 3.04
CA CYS A 207 -11.05 2.12 3.03
C CYS A 207 -10.73 1.64 1.60
N GLY A 208 -9.59 2.05 1.06
CA GLY A 208 -9.22 1.80 -0.34
C GLY A 208 -9.77 2.82 -1.36
N SER A 209 -10.34 3.95 -0.89
CA SER A 209 -10.87 4.99 -1.79
C SER A 209 -9.81 5.92 -2.38
N GLU A 210 -8.55 5.77 -2.04
CA GLU A 210 -7.40 6.53 -2.56
C GLU A 210 -7.58 8.05 -2.50
N GLY A 211 -8.27 8.54 -1.45
CA GLY A 211 -8.55 9.97 -1.28
C GLY A 211 -9.57 10.55 -2.27
N GLN A 212 -10.33 9.70 -2.98
CA GLN A 212 -11.36 10.13 -3.92
C GLN A 212 -12.64 10.64 -3.23
N LEU A 213 -12.91 10.17 -2.01
CA LEU A 213 -14.20 10.37 -1.34
C LEU A 213 -14.15 11.35 -0.17
N GLY A 214 -12.96 11.72 0.31
CA GLY A 214 -12.77 12.65 1.41
C GLY A 214 -11.38 12.56 2.01
N VAL A 215 -11.13 13.38 3.04
CA VAL A 215 -9.87 13.41 3.80
C VAL A 215 -10.11 12.83 5.19
N VAL A 216 -9.55 11.68 5.49
CA VAL A 216 -9.66 11.02 6.80
C VAL A 216 -8.71 11.69 7.79
N THR A 217 -9.23 12.15 8.94
CA THR A 217 -8.47 12.89 9.96
C THR A 217 -8.29 12.14 11.26
N GLU A 218 -9.22 11.23 11.60
CA GLU A 218 -9.13 10.34 12.77
C GLU A 218 -9.56 8.92 12.37
N ALA A 219 -9.00 7.92 13.04
CA ALA A 219 -9.34 6.53 12.85
C ALA A 219 -9.48 5.79 14.18
N THR A 220 -10.49 4.92 14.27
CA THR A 220 -10.63 3.91 15.32
C THR A 220 -10.14 2.58 14.76
N LEU A 221 -9.07 2.04 15.35
CA LEU A 221 -8.37 0.86 14.88
C LEU A 221 -8.51 -0.26 15.90
N ARG A 222 -8.63 -1.51 15.41
CA ARG A 222 -8.62 -2.70 16.23
C ARG A 222 -7.18 -3.01 16.66
N ILE A 223 -6.98 -3.30 17.95
CA ILE A 223 -5.72 -3.80 18.49
C ILE A 223 -5.88 -5.24 18.95
N LEU A 224 -4.82 -6.03 18.81
CA LEU A 224 -4.79 -7.44 19.16
C LEU A 224 -3.78 -7.69 20.28
N HIS A 225 -4.00 -8.74 21.10
CA HIS A 225 -2.99 -9.21 22.03
C HIS A 225 -1.75 -9.69 21.28
N LYS A 226 -0.57 -9.36 21.80
CA LYS A 226 0.69 -9.89 21.28
C LYS A 226 0.70 -11.42 21.46
N PRO A 227 1.10 -12.19 20.44
CA PRO A 227 1.28 -13.62 20.57
C PRO A 227 2.41 -13.93 21.57
N GLU A 228 2.36 -15.13 22.17
CA GLU A 228 3.39 -15.57 23.14
C GLU A 228 4.76 -15.71 22.47
N GLY A 229 4.79 -16.19 21.21
CA GLY A 229 5.98 -16.32 20.40
C GLY A 229 5.70 -16.39 18.91
N ALA A 230 6.75 -16.24 18.11
CA ALA A 230 6.73 -16.47 16.66
C ALA A 230 8.05 -17.09 16.21
N ARG A 231 7.99 -17.97 15.21
CA ARG A 231 9.18 -18.65 14.71
C ARG A 231 9.13 -18.85 13.20
N PRO A 232 10.06 -18.28 12.43
CA PRO A 232 10.17 -18.52 11.00
C PRO A 232 10.94 -19.81 10.70
N VAL A 233 10.59 -20.42 9.55
CA VAL A 233 11.34 -21.47 8.88
C VAL A 233 11.67 -21.01 7.46
N LEU A 234 12.92 -21.23 7.03
CA LEU A 234 13.37 -21.06 5.65
C LEU A 234 13.22 -22.38 4.91
N ILE A 235 12.67 -22.33 3.70
CA ILE A 235 12.53 -23.50 2.84
C ILE A 235 13.02 -23.12 1.44
N GLY A 236 14.16 -23.71 1.03
CA GLY A 236 14.79 -23.45 -0.25
C GLY A 236 14.42 -24.51 -1.29
N PHE A 237 14.20 -24.06 -2.55
CA PHE A 237 13.90 -24.94 -3.69
C PHE A 237 14.77 -24.58 -4.90
N ASP A 238 15.01 -25.59 -5.77
CA ASP A 238 15.72 -25.41 -7.02
C ASP A 238 14.78 -25.01 -8.19
N GLU A 239 13.48 -25.04 -7.98
CA GLU A 239 12.47 -24.67 -8.97
C GLU A 239 11.40 -23.73 -8.36
N PRO A 240 11.13 -22.55 -8.97
CA PRO A 240 10.11 -21.61 -8.50
C PRO A 240 8.73 -22.22 -8.40
N LYS A 241 8.34 -23.03 -9.39
CA LYS A 241 7.04 -23.71 -9.43
C LYS A 241 6.82 -24.64 -8.23
N VAL A 242 7.86 -25.36 -7.80
CA VAL A 242 7.80 -26.24 -6.63
C VAL A 242 7.62 -25.43 -5.32
N ALA A 243 8.28 -24.27 -5.23
CA ALA A 243 8.06 -23.36 -4.09
C ALA A 243 6.60 -22.88 -4.05
N GLY A 244 6.02 -22.46 -5.18
CA GLY A 244 4.60 -22.09 -5.28
C GLY A 244 3.67 -23.25 -4.89
N GLN A 245 3.99 -24.49 -5.32
CA GLN A 245 3.23 -25.68 -4.92
C GLN A 245 3.31 -25.94 -3.42
N CYS A 246 4.45 -25.66 -2.78
CA CYS A 246 4.61 -25.77 -1.34
C CYS A 246 3.68 -24.81 -0.59
N VAL A 247 3.60 -23.55 -1.03
CA VAL A 247 2.66 -22.57 -0.48
C VAL A 247 1.22 -23.06 -0.57
N ALA A 248 0.78 -23.47 -1.77
CA ALA A 248 -0.57 -23.98 -1.98
C ALA A 248 -0.88 -25.21 -1.11
N ASN A 249 0.10 -26.10 -0.91
CA ASN A 249 -0.05 -27.29 -0.08
C ASN A 249 -0.16 -26.96 1.41
N ILE A 250 0.60 -25.97 1.93
CA ILE A 250 0.52 -25.51 3.31
C ILE A 250 -0.89 -24.97 3.60
N ILE A 251 -1.38 -24.07 2.74
CA ILE A 251 -2.73 -23.48 2.90
C ILE A 251 -3.82 -24.55 2.78
N ARG A 252 -3.73 -25.46 1.78
CA ARG A 252 -4.68 -26.56 1.59
C ARG A 252 -4.73 -27.53 2.78
N ALA A 253 -3.63 -27.67 3.52
CA ALA A 253 -3.58 -28.50 4.72
C ALA A 253 -4.27 -27.84 5.93
N GLY A 254 -4.86 -26.66 5.77
CA GLY A 254 -5.53 -25.91 6.85
C GLY A 254 -4.53 -25.32 7.86
N ILE A 255 -3.27 -25.13 7.47
CA ILE A 255 -2.30 -24.39 8.26
C ILE A 255 -2.41 -22.92 7.84
N LEU A 256 -2.58 -22.03 8.82
CA LEU A 256 -2.61 -20.59 8.61
C LEU A 256 -1.37 -19.95 9.28
N PRO A 257 -0.23 -19.89 8.59
CA PRO A 257 0.93 -19.16 9.08
C PRO A 257 0.62 -17.68 9.25
N VAL A 258 1.41 -16.99 10.07
CA VAL A 258 1.25 -15.54 10.18
C VAL A 258 1.80 -14.84 8.93
N ALA A 259 2.82 -15.43 8.29
CA ALA A 259 3.39 -14.96 7.02
C ALA A 259 3.90 -16.14 6.17
N ILE A 260 3.79 -16.02 4.84
CA ILE A 260 4.54 -16.81 3.87
C ILE A 260 5.09 -15.84 2.82
N GLU A 261 6.42 -15.64 2.86
CA GLU A 261 7.13 -14.75 1.95
C GLU A 261 7.91 -15.55 0.91
N TYR A 262 7.97 -15.05 -0.32
CA TYR A 262 8.73 -15.64 -1.41
C TYR A 262 9.86 -14.70 -1.84
N MET A 263 11.04 -15.27 -2.18
CA MET A 263 12.15 -14.57 -2.82
C MET A 263 12.77 -15.45 -3.90
N ASP A 264 13.04 -14.91 -5.10
CA ASP A 264 13.80 -15.60 -6.12
C ASP A 264 15.32 -15.42 -5.93
N ARG A 265 16.11 -16.16 -6.71
CA ARG A 265 17.58 -16.13 -6.64
C ARG A 265 18.17 -14.73 -6.84
N THR A 266 17.58 -13.92 -7.71
CA THR A 266 18.05 -12.55 -7.97
C THR A 266 17.95 -11.71 -6.69
N VAL A 267 16.80 -11.76 -6.06
CA VAL A 267 16.55 -11.03 -4.80
C VAL A 267 17.34 -11.62 -3.65
N ILE A 268 17.45 -12.97 -3.54
CA ILE A 268 18.24 -13.64 -2.49
C ILE A 268 19.70 -13.15 -2.52
N ARG A 269 20.34 -13.19 -3.67
CA ARG A 269 21.75 -12.77 -3.84
C ARG A 269 21.93 -11.28 -3.54
N ALA A 270 21.07 -10.43 -4.13
CA ALA A 270 21.10 -9.00 -3.83
C ALA A 270 20.98 -8.71 -2.33
N THR A 271 20.08 -9.43 -1.65
CA THR A 271 19.86 -9.28 -0.21
C THR A 271 21.05 -9.77 0.60
N GLU A 272 21.67 -10.89 0.23
CA GLU A 272 22.88 -11.39 0.91
C GLU A 272 24.06 -10.42 0.76
N ASP A 273 24.28 -9.89 -0.44
CA ASP A 273 25.34 -8.90 -0.71
C ASP A 273 25.11 -7.61 0.10
N PHE A 274 23.85 -7.21 0.30
CA PHE A 274 23.47 -5.97 0.97
C PHE A 274 23.38 -6.08 2.49
N ALA A 275 22.78 -7.17 3.02
CA ALA A 275 22.40 -7.29 4.43
C ALA A 275 23.04 -8.45 5.17
N GLY A 276 23.56 -9.47 4.48
CA GLY A 276 24.18 -10.65 5.07
C GLY A 276 23.24 -11.40 6.01
N ALA A 277 22.04 -11.74 5.53
CA ALA A 277 21.01 -12.41 6.32
C ALA A 277 21.26 -13.90 6.55
N GLY A 278 22.24 -14.48 5.83
CA GLY A 278 22.59 -15.89 5.88
C GLY A 278 21.59 -16.76 5.15
N TYR A 279 20.98 -16.25 4.07
CA TYR A 279 20.07 -17.03 3.23
C TYR A 279 20.84 -18.08 2.40
N PRO A 280 20.24 -19.24 2.11
CA PRO A 280 20.86 -20.22 1.22
C PRO A 280 20.87 -19.73 -0.24
N ASP A 281 21.90 -20.13 -1.02
CA ASP A 281 21.95 -19.88 -2.46
C ASP A 281 21.06 -20.89 -3.23
N VAL A 282 19.77 -20.62 -3.25
CA VAL A 282 18.75 -21.43 -3.92
C VAL A 282 18.06 -20.65 -5.03
N VAL A 283 17.24 -21.32 -5.85
CA VAL A 283 16.48 -20.65 -6.93
C VAL A 283 15.27 -19.92 -6.39
N ALA A 284 14.61 -20.51 -5.38
CA ALA A 284 13.45 -19.94 -4.72
C ALA A 284 13.53 -20.19 -3.21
N LEU A 285 13.22 -19.19 -2.42
CA LEU A 285 13.21 -19.24 -0.95
C LEU A 285 11.83 -18.86 -0.44
N LEU A 286 11.30 -19.69 0.46
CA LEU A 286 10.14 -19.35 1.28
C LEU A 286 10.58 -19.03 2.70
N ILE A 287 10.01 -17.99 3.28
CA ILE A 287 10.06 -17.67 4.69
C ILE A 287 8.64 -17.91 5.23
N VAL A 288 8.45 -18.92 6.04
CA VAL A 288 7.14 -19.25 6.62
C VAL A 288 7.22 -19.02 8.12
N GLU A 289 6.42 -18.11 8.65
CA GLU A 289 6.38 -17.81 10.08
C GLU A 289 5.08 -18.29 10.69
N VAL A 290 5.20 -18.97 11.83
CA VAL A 290 4.08 -19.39 12.67
C VAL A 290 4.21 -18.78 14.05
N GLU A 291 3.07 -18.57 14.73
CA GLU A 291 3.02 -17.94 16.04
C GLU A 291 2.02 -18.65 16.96
N GLY A 292 2.17 -18.45 18.25
CA GLY A 292 1.37 -19.03 19.33
C GLY A 292 2.22 -19.41 20.52
N SER A 293 1.74 -20.38 21.31
CA SER A 293 2.55 -21.05 22.33
C SER A 293 3.63 -21.94 21.70
N ASP A 294 4.70 -22.25 22.43
CA ASP A 294 5.77 -23.13 21.91
C ASP A 294 5.25 -24.45 21.35
N ALA A 295 4.26 -25.07 22.03
CA ALA A 295 3.69 -26.34 21.60
C ALA A 295 2.91 -26.22 20.27
N GLU A 296 2.18 -25.12 20.06
CA GLU A 296 1.47 -24.83 18.81
C GLU A 296 2.44 -24.55 17.68
N ILE A 297 3.49 -23.76 17.94
CA ILE A 297 4.56 -23.46 16.99
C ILE A 297 5.25 -24.75 16.54
N ASP A 298 5.68 -25.61 17.48
CA ASP A 298 6.37 -26.85 17.17
C ASP A 298 5.49 -27.80 16.35
N ALA A 299 4.21 -27.93 16.70
CA ALA A 299 3.25 -28.76 15.94
C ALA A 299 3.04 -28.23 14.51
N GLN A 300 2.90 -26.93 14.32
CA GLN A 300 2.74 -26.33 13.00
C GLN A 300 4.00 -26.47 12.16
N LEU A 301 5.19 -26.19 12.72
CA LEU A 301 6.47 -26.32 12.02
C LEU A 301 6.75 -27.77 11.61
N ALA A 302 6.40 -28.76 12.43
CA ALA A 302 6.52 -30.17 12.07
C ALA A 302 5.63 -30.53 10.85
N ARG A 303 4.40 -30.04 10.80
CA ARG A 303 3.49 -30.24 9.65
C ARG A 303 4.02 -29.54 8.39
N ILE A 304 4.48 -28.30 8.50
CA ILE A 304 5.07 -27.54 7.39
C ILE A 304 6.30 -28.26 6.85
N ALA A 305 7.20 -28.72 7.73
CA ALA A 305 8.39 -29.46 7.34
C ALA A 305 8.06 -30.77 6.61
N ALA A 306 7.02 -31.49 7.06
CA ALA A 306 6.55 -32.72 6.37
C ALA A 306 6.02 -32.43 4.95
N ILE A 307 5.24 -31.34 4.78
CA ILE A 307 4.74 -30.92 3.47
C ILE A 307 5.90 -30.52 2.55
N ALA A 308 6.85 -29.72 3.05
CA ALA A 308 8.01 -29.30 2.28
C ALA A 308 8.90 -30.50 1.88
N THR A 309 9.18 -31.42 2.82
CA THR A 309 10.03 -32.60 2.57
C THR A 309 9.46 -33.46 1.44
N ALA A 310 8.12 -33.58 1.31
CA ALA A 310 7.47 -34.32 0.23
C ALA A 310 7.74 -33.72 -1.18
N LEU A 311 8.22 -32.48 -1.24
CA LEU A 311 8.56 -31.75 -2.47
C LEU A 311 10.07 -31.67 -2.73
N ASN A 312 10.89 -32.43 -1.99
CA ASN A 312 12.34 -32.50 -2.12
C ASN A 312 13.03 -31.12 -2.09
N PRO A 313 12.90 -30.34 -1.00
CA PRO A 313 13.52 -29.02 -0.90
C PRO A 313 15.05 -29.15 -0.86
N ALA A 314 15.76 -28.13 -1.36
CA ALA A 314 17.21 -28.03 -1.25
C ALA A 314 17.64 -27.78 0.21
N GLU A 315 16.85 -27.03 0.98
CA GLU A 315 17.11 -26.74 2.39
C GLU A 315 15.81 -26.54 3.17
N ILE A 316 15.78 -27.02 4.44
CA ILE A 316 14.77 -26.62 5.44
C ILE A 316 15.57 -26.20 6.68
N ARG A 317 15.40 -24.93 7.11
CA ARG A 317 16.10 -24.39 8.29
C ARG A 317 15.12 -23.64 9.20
N GLN A 318 14.83 -24.23 10.35
CA GLN A 318 14.04 -23.57 11.39
C GLN A 318 14.92 -22.64 12.21
N SER A 319 14.43 -21.44 12.53
CA SER A 319 15.10 -20.54 13.46
C SER A 319 15.18 -21.16 14.85
N LYS A 320 16.37 -21.06 15.48
CA LYS A 320 16.65 -21.62 16.80
C LYS A 320 16.72 -20.56 17.90
N SER A 321 16.61 -19.29 17.54
CA SER A 321 16.69 -18.18 18.50
C SER A 321 16.00 -16.93 17.98
N ALA A 322 15.60 -16.03 18.88
CA ALA A 322 15.06 -14.72 18.53
C ALA A 322 16.02 -13.90 17.66
N ALA A 323 17.35 -14.03 17.88
CA ALA A 323 18.35 -13.33 17.07
C ALA A 323 18.38 -13.86 15.63
N GLU A 324 18.25 -15.16 15.43
CA GLU A 324 18.18 -15.77 14.10
C GLU A 324 16.86 -15.38 13.39
N SER A 325 15.72 -15.41 14.10
CA SER A 325 14.44 -14.91 13.58
C SER A 325 14.53 -13.45 13.12
N ALA A 326 15.11 -12.59 13.95
CA ALA A 326 15.29 -11.18 13.61
C ALA A 326 16.19 -10.98 12.37
N ASN A 327 17.24 -11.82 12.22
CA ASN A 327 18.15 -11.74 11.07
C ASN A 327 17.45 -12.18 9.76
N ILE A 328 16.62 -13.22 9.82
CA ILE A 328 15.79 -13.67 8.68
C ILE A 328 14.89 -12.52 8.22
N TRP A 329 14.15 -11.88 9.12
CA TRP A 329 13.29 -10.76 8.79
C TRP A 329 14.05 -9.50 8.37
N LYS A 330 15.26 -9.26 8.92
CA LYS A 330 16.13 -8.17 8.46
C LYS A 330 16.45 -8.31 6.98
N GLY A 331 16.78 -9.52 6.50
CA GLY A 331 17.01 -9.78 5.09
C GLY A 331 15.77 -9.50 4.24
N ARG A 332 14.62 -10.05 4.61
CA ARG A 332 13.37 -9.82 3.86
C ARG A 332 13.00 -8.32 3.76
N LYS A 333 13.15 -7.57 4.85
CA LYS A 333 12.90 -6.12 4.89
C LYS A 333 13.92 -5.32 4.08
N ALA A 334 15.14 -5.84 3.90
CA ALA A 334 16.20 -5.20 3.13
C ALA A 334 16.06 -5.42 1.61
N ALA A 335 15.25 -6.38 1.15
CA ALA A 335 15.19 -6.84 -0.23
C ALA A 335 14.91 -5.71 -1.24
N PHE A 336 13.97 -4.81 -0.98
CA PHE A 336 13.68 -3.67 -1.85
C PHE A 336 14.87 -2.70 -1.96
N GLY A 337 15.51 -2.40 -0.83
CA GLY A 337 16.71 -1.57 -0.80
C GLY A 337 17.89 -2.23 -1.52
N ALA A 338 18.05 -3.54 -1.38
CA ALA A 338 19.08 -4.32 -2.05
C ALA A 338 18.88 -4.29 -3.58
N MET A 339 17.66 -4.49 -4.07
CA MET A 339 17.34 -4.41 -5.48
C MET A 339 17.59 -3.01 -6.05
N GLY A 340 17.29 -1.96 -5.28
CA GLY A 340 17.59 -0.56 -5.66
C GLY A 340 19.08 -0.22 -5.76
N GLN A 341 20.00 -1.06 -5.22
CA GLN A 341 21.44 -0.92 -5.47
C GLN A 341 21.85 -1.49 -6.83
N ILE A 342 21.04 -2.37 -7.41
CA ILE A 342 21.33 -2.97 -8.74
C ILE A 342 20.92 -2.00 -9.84
N ASN A 343 19.68 -1.51 -9.79
CA ASN A 343 19.13 -0.60 -10.81
C ASN A 343 17.86 0.09 -10.29
N ASP A 344 17.31 1.06 -11.04
CA ASP A 344 15.95 1.51 -10.85
C ASP A 344 14.97 0.33 -11.00
N TYR A 345 13.85 0.35 -10.31
CA TYR A 345 12.84 -0.68 -10.47
C TYR A 345 11.41 -0.12 -10.39
N MET A 346 10.51 -0.81 -11.08
CA MET A 346 9.06 -0.67 -10.93
C MET A 346 8.55 -1.86 -10.12
N CYS A 347 7.91 -1.58 -8.99
CA CYS A 347 7.31 -2.60 -8.13
C CYS A 347 5.84 -2.76 -8.50
N LEU A 348 5.46 -3.95 -8.95
CA LEU A 348 4.06 -4.28 -9.21
C LEU A 348 3.34 -4.75 -7.93
N ASP A 349 2.01 -4.94 -8.05
CA ASP A 349 1.15 -5.25 -6.92
C ASP A 349 -0.10 -6.05 -7.32
N GLY A 350 0.03 -6.91 -8.32
CA GLY A 350 -1.07 -7.77 -8.74
C GLY A 350 -1.37 -8.87 -7.73
N THR A 351 -2.64 -9.26 -7.58
CA THR A 351 -2.99 -10.44 -6.80
C THR A 351 -3.43 -11.59 -7.68
N ILE A 352 -3.31 -12.80 -7.17
CA ILE A 352 -3.77 -14.03 -7.82
C ILE A 352 -4.35 -15.00 -6.78
N PRO A 353 -5.24 -15.92 -7.18
CA PRO A 353 -5.54 -17.08 -6.35
C PRO A 353 -4.26 -17.89 -6.08
N ILE A 354 -4.07 -18.36 -4.85
CA ILE A 354 -2.86 -19.11 -4.45
C ILE A 354 -2.61 -20.35 -5.33
N SER A 355 -3.68 -20.98 -5.84
CA SER A 355 -3.58 -22.12 -6.76
C SER A 355 -2.84 -21.77 -8.07
N GLU A 356 -2.89 -20.52 -8.50
CA GLU A 356 -2.28 -20.03 -9.74
C GLU A 356 -0.81 -19.60 -9.57
N LEU A 357 -0.32 -19.58 -8.32
CA LEU A 357 1.04 -19.11 -8.03
C LEU A 357 2.14 -19.86 -8.81
N PRO A 358 2.11 -21.22 -8.92
CA PRO A 358 3.13 -21.94 -9.68
C PRO A 358 3.19 -21.52 -11.15
N ASP A 359 2.04 -21.37 -11.81
CA ASP A 359 1.95 -21.03 -13.23
C ASP A 359 2.22 -19.55 -13.48
N MET A 360 1.88 -18.66 -12.54
CA MET A 360 2.17 -17.23 -12.63
C MET A 360 3.67 -16.96 -12.55
N LEU A 361 4.44 -17.69 -11.72
CA LEU A 361 5.89 -17.56 -11.68
C LEU A 361 6.54 -17.87 -13.03
N GLU A 362 6.12 -18.97 -13.70
CA GLU A 362 6.56 -19.29 -15.05
C GLU A 362 6.13 -18.21 -16.07
N LYS A 363 4.94 -17.64 -15.92
CA LYS A 363 4.42 -16.58 -16.79
C LYS A 363 5.26 -15.31 -16.69
N ILE A 364 5.63 -14.88 -15.47
CA ILE A 364 6.48 -13.71 -15.23
C ILE A 364 7.85 -13.91 -15.85
N GLU A 365 8.46 -15.10 -15.68
CA GLU A 365 9.75 -15.44 -16.30
C GLU A 365 9.68 -15.36 -17.82
N SER A 366 8.64 -15.91 -18.44
CA SER A 366 8.41 -15.86 -19.87
C SER A 366 8.26 -14.42 -20.39
N LEU A 367 7.48 -13.58 -19.70
CA LEU A 367 7.29 -12.16 -20.05
C LEU A 367 8.60 -11.38 -19.89
N SER A 368 9.34 -11.59 -18.80
CA SER A 368 10.67 -11.01 -18.57
C SER A 368 11.61 -11.29 -19.75
N ALA A 369 11.68 -12.55 -20.19
CA ALA A 369 12.49 -12.95 -21.33
C ALA A 369 12.01 -12.28 -22.64
N GLN A 370 10.69 -12.21 -22.87
CA GLN A 370 10.10 -11.58 -24.06
C GLN A 370 10.44 -10.09 -24.16
N TYR A 371 10.37 -9.37 -23.04
CA TYR A 371 10.70 -7.95 -22.97
C TYR A 371 12.20 -7.70 -22.82
N GLY A 372 13.01 -8.71 -22.46
CA GLY A 372 14.45 -8.55 -22.21
C GLY A 372 14.73 -7.54 -21.07
N LEU A 373 13.89 -7.55 -20.03
CA LEU A 373 14.07 -6.82 -18.77
C LEU A 373 14.15 -7.84 -17.64
N ALA A 374 15.09 -7.66 -16.72
CA ALA A 374 15.19 -8.53 -15.55
C ALA A 374 14.07 -8.23 -14.56
N VAL A 375 13.51 -9.27 -13.97
CA VAL A 375 12.51 -9.18 -12.92
C VAL A 375 13.00 -9.92 -11.68
N GLY A 376 13.00 -9.27 -10.53
CA GLY A 376 13.23 -9.91 -9.24
C GLY A 376 11.90 -10.09 -8.51
N ASN A 377 11.65 -11.29 -7.96
CA ASN A 377 10.40 -11.59 -7.27
C ASN A 377 10.59 -11.65 -5.76
N VAL A 378 9.91 -10.77 -5.02
CA VAL A 378 9.88 -10.75 -3.56
C VAL A 378 8.50 -10.30 -3.08
N PHE A 379 7.67 -11.20 -2.56
CA PHE A 379 6.26 -10.94 -2.34
C PHE A 379 5.61 -11.79 -1.25
N HIS A 380 4.37 -11.45 -0.88
CA HIS A 380 3.52 -12.14 0.09
C HIS A 380 2.88 -13.38 -0.55
N ALA A 381 3.59 -14.51 -0.55
CA ALA A 381 3.11 -15.71 -1.22
C ALA A 381 1.87 -16.34 -0.56
N GLY A 382 1.67 -16.09 0.74
CA GLY A 382 0.60 -16.68 1.52
C GLY A 382 -0.80 -16.20 1.16
N ASP A 383 -0.94 -14.96 0.69
CA ASP A 383 -2.21 -14.34 0.28
C ASP A 383 -2.30 -14.07 -1.22
N GLY A 384 -1.26 -14.42 -1.98
CA GLY A 384 -1.22 -14.26 -3.42
C GLY A 384 -0.94 -12.83 -3.90
N ASN A 385 -0.53 -11.92 -3.02
CA ASN A 385 -0.15 -10.56 -3.41
C ASN A 385 1.29 -10.51 -3.91
N MET A 386 1.45 -10.32 -5.20
CA MET A 386 2.72 -10.42 -5.92
C MET A 386 3.38 -9.07 -6.13
N HIS A 387 4.68 -8.96 -5.80
CA HIS A 387 5.49 -7.77 -6.05
C HIS A 387 6.69 -8.07 -6.95
N PRO A 388 6.48 -8.36 -8.25
CA PRO A 388 7.58 -8.41 -9.19
C PRO A 388 8.24 -7.04 -9.31
N LEU A 389 9.57 -6.99 -9.17
CA LEU A 389 10.40 -5.79 -9.33
C LEU A 389 11.01 -5.81 -10.74
N ILE A 390 10.45 -5.02 -11.64
CA ILE A 390 10.96 -4.89 -13.02
C ILE A 390 12.14 -3.92 -12.99
N LEU A 391 13.35 -4.42 -13.25
CA LEU A 391 14.55 -3.60 -13.28
C LEU A 391 14.67 -2.86 -14.61
N PHE A 392 14.97 -1.57 -14.57
CA PHE A 392 15.18 -0.73 -15.74
C PHE A 392 16.15 0.41 -15.41
N ASN A 393 16.71 1.05 -16.44
CA ASN A 393 17.56 2.22 -16.26
C ASN A 393 16.80 3.49 -16.67
N ALA A 394 16.42 4.29 -15.68
CA ALA A 394 15.65 5.53 -15.91
C ALA A 394 16.39 6.55 -16.81
N ASN A 395 17.72 6.44 -16.94
CA ASN A 395 18.53 7.32 -17.80
C ASN A 395 18.58 6.82 -19.26
N GLN A 396 18.07 5.62 -19.54
CA GLN A 396 18.03 5.07 -20.89
C GLN A 396 16.66 5.32 -21.52
N GLN A 397 16.65 6.04 -22.64
CA GLN A 397 15.42 6.40 -23.35
C GLN A 397 14.63 5.14 -23.76
N GLY A 398 13.34 5.09 -23.44
CA GLY A 398 12.43 4.02 -23.79
C GLY A 398 12.39 2.83 -22.81
N GLU A 399 13.30 2.77 -21.82
CA GLU A 399 13.29 1.66 -20.85
C GLU A 399 12.15 1.79 -19.84
N LEU A 400 11.79 2.99 -19.40
CA LEU A 400 10.64 3.19 -18.52
C LEU A 400 9.34 2.74 -19.20
N GLU A 401 9.10 3.17 -20.46
CA GLU A 401 7.92 2.77 -21.23
C GLU A 401 7.87 1.25 -21.48
N LYS A 402 9.04 0.64 -21.65
CA LYS A 402 9.17 -0.82 -21.80
C LYS A 402 8.86 -1.54 -20.49
N ALA A 403 9.31 -1.01 -19.35
CA ALA A 403 8.99 -1.54 -18.02
C ALA A 403 7.49 -1.38 -17.71
N GLU A 404 6.88 -0.23 -18.05
CA GLU A 404 5.43 -0.02 -17.95
C GLU A 404 4.63 -1.03 -18.78
N ALA A 405 5.07 -1.32 -20.01
CA ALA A 405 4.41 -2.28 -20.90
C ALA A 405 4.51 -3.71 -20.35
N LEU A 406 5.69 -4.13 -19.86
CA LEU A 406 5.87 -5.42 -19.18
C LEU A 406 4.99 -5.51 -17.93
N GLY A 407 4.98 -4.46 -17.11
CA GLY A 407 4.15 -4.39 -15.91
C GLY A 407 2.66 -4.54 -16.22
N ALA A 408 2.19 -3.84 -17.26
CA ALA A 408 0.80 -3.96 -17.71
C ALA A 408 0.45 -5.39 -18.15
N ASP A 409 1.36 -6.10 -18.85
CA ASP A 409 1.11 -7.48 -19.29
C ASP A 409 1.13 -8.47 -18.11
N ILE A 410 1.98 -8.27 -17.10
CA ILE A 410 1.95 -9.06 -15.87
C ILE A 410 0.63 -8.84 -15.14
N LEU A 411 0.18 -7.59 -14.95
CA LEU A 411 -1.09 -7.29 -14.28
C LEU A 411 -2.31 -7.82 -15.04
N ARG A 412 -2.30 -7.79 -16.37
CA ARG A 412 -3.35 -8.45 -17.19
C ARG A 412 -3.36 -9.96 -16.96
N ALA A 413 -2.18 -10.57 -16.84
CA ALA A 413 -2.09 -11.99 -16.51
C ALA A 413 -2.66 -12.30 -15.11
N CYS A 414 -2.41 -11.44 -14.11
CA CYS A 414 -3.01 -11.58 -12.78
C CYS A 414 -4.54 -11.55 -12.84
N VAL A 415 -5.12 -10.57 -13.55
CA VAL A 415 -6.58 -10.48 -13.73
C VAL A 415 -7.13 -11.70 -14.47
N ALA A 416 -6.46 -12.14 -15.54
CA ALA A 416 -6.86 -13.33 -16.31
C ALA A 416 -6.82 -14.62 -15.49
N ALA A 417 -5.95 -14.71 -14.49
CA ALA A 417 -5.88 -15.79 -13.51
C ALA A 417 -6.97 -15.72 -12.42
N GLY A 418 -7.86 -14.74 -12.47
CA GLY A 418 -8.93 -14.53 -11.48
C GLY A 418 -8.53 -13.68 -10.27
N GLY A 419 -7.42 -12.97 -10.38
CA GLY A 419 -6.94 -12.03 -9.37
C GLY A 419 -7.32 -10.57 -9.65
N CYS A 420 -6.50 -9.62 -9.15
CA CYS A 420 -6.75 -8.19 -9.23
C CYS A 420 -5.52 -7.40 -9.69
N LEU A 421 -5.74 -6.17 -10.16
CA LEU A 421 -4.68 -5.23 -10.55
C LEU A 421 -3.82 -4.76 -9.36
N THR A 422 -4.39 -4.76 -8.15
CA THR A 422 -3.73 -4.22 -6.95
C THR A 422 -4.19 -4.97 -5.71
N GLY A 423 -3.24 -5.32 -4.84
CA GLY A 423 -3.49 -5.93 -3.54
C GLY A 423 -3.51 -4.90 -2.42
N GLU A 424 -2.51 -4.00 -2.39
CA GLU A 424 -2.31 -3.05 -1.29
C GLU A 424 -1.79 -1.67 -1.72
N HIS A 425 -1.16 -1.53 -2.91
CA HIS A 425 -0.59 -0.25 -3.35
C HIS A 425 -1.62 0.75 -3.87
N GLY A 426 -2.80 0.27 -4.29
CA GLY A 426 -3.80 1.05 -4.98
C GLY A 426 -3.57 1.13 -6.49
N VAL A 427 -4.54 1.74 -7.18
CA VAL A 427 -4.54 1.96 -8.63
C VAL A 427 -3.75 3.22 -9.00
N GLY A 428 -3.99 4.31 -8.30
CA GLY A 428 -3.33 5.60 -8.50
C GLY A 428 -3.36 6.11 -9.94
N VAL A 429 -2.20 6.57 -10.42
CA VAL A 429 -1.97 6.89 -11.84
C VAL A 429 -1.39 5.71 -12.61
N GLU A 430 -0.72 4.81 -11.91
CA GLU A 430 0.01 3.68 -12.48
C GLU A 430 -0.91 2.71 -13.21
N LYS A 431 -2.01 2.32 -12.58
CA LYS A 431 -2.88 1.23 -13.04
C LYS A 431 -4.23 1.71 -13.58
N ARG A 432 -4.53 3.04 -13.56
CA ARG A 432 -5.87 3.54 -13.87
C ARG A 432 -6.38 3.17 -15.26
N GLU A 433 -5.52 3.11 -16.28
CA GLU A 433 -5.94 2.72 -17.63
C GLU A 433 -6.18 1.21 -17.74
N LEU A 434 -5.62 0.41 -16.81
CA LEU A 434 -5.86 -1.03 -16.71
C LEU A 434 -7.18 -1.37 -16.01
N MET A 435 -7.88 -0.40 -15.41
CA MET A 435 -9.18 -0.61 -14.77
C MET A 435 -10.21 -1.24 -15.74
N LEU A 436 -10.12 -0.91 -17.04
CA LEU A 436 -10.94 -1.53 -18.10
C LEU A 436 -10.60 -3.02 -18.37
N THR A 437 -9.46 -3.51 -17.87
CA THR A 437 -9.12 -4.95 -17.93
C THR A 437 -9.84 -5.73 -16.83
N GLN A 438 -10.05 -5.11 -15.67
CA GLN A 438 -10.64 -5.76 -14.50
C GLN A 438 -12.15 -5.54 -14.41
N PHE A 439 -12.63 -4.36 -14.77
CA PHE A 439 -14.04 -3.94 -14.60
C PHE A 439 -14.71 -3.68 -15.93
N THR A 440 -15.99 -4.02 -16.02
CA THR A 440 -16.86 -3.62 -17.12
C THR A 440 -17.16 -2.12 -17.04
N GLU A 441 -17.61 -1.53 -18.15
CA GLU A 441 -18.05 -0.12 -18.17
C GLU A 441 -19.20 0.15 -17.17
N ALA A 442 -20.10 -0.82 -16.98
CA ALA A 442 -21.22 -0.68 -16.04
C ALA A 442 -20.71 -0.60 -14.58
N GLU A 443 -19.72 -1.44 -14.21
CA GLU A 443 -19.11 -1.41 -12.88
C GLU A 443 -18.32 -0.13 -12.65
N LEU A 444 -17.56 0.33 -13.64
CA LEU A 444 -16.86 1.62 -13.55
C LEU A 444 -17.83 2.79 -13.46
N THR A 445 -18.95 2.75 -14.20
CA THR A 445 -20.00 3.77 -14.11
C THR A 445 -20.59 3.84 -12.70
N LEU A 446 -20.81 2.70 -12.03
CA LEU A 446 -21.27 2.67 -10.65
C LEU A 446 -20.26 3.31 -9.70
N GLN A 447 -18.97 3.00 -9.84
CA GLN A 447 -17.91 3.60 -9.04
C GLN A 447 -17.81 5.13 -9.25
N LEU A 448 -17.95 5.59 -10.50
CA LEU A 448 -18.00 7.01 -10.85
C LEU A 448 -19.19 7.71 -10.18
N HIS A 449 -20.37 7.09 -10.15
CA HIS A 449 -21.55 7.65 -9.47
C HIS A 449 -21.35 7.75 -7.96
N ILE A 450 -20.64 6.79 -7.34
CA ILE A 450 -20.26 6.92 -5.91
C ILE A 450 -19.37 8.17 -5.72
N LYS A 451 -18.38 8.37 -6.58
CA LYS A 451 -17.54 9.57 -6.56
C LYS A 451 -18.37 10.85 -6.74
N ASP A 452 -19.35 10.86 -7.66
CA ASP A 452 -20.26 12.01 -7.91
C ASP A 452 -21.04 12.39 -6.64
N VAL A 453 -21.41 11.41 -5.79
CA VAL A 453 -22.13 11.66 -4.51
C VAL A 453 -21.22 12.32 -3.47
N PHE A 454 -19.99 11.84 -3.32
CA PHE A 454 -19.06 12.34 -2.30
C PHE A 454 -18.35 13.64 -2.70
N ASP A 455 -18.07 13.82 -3.99
CA ASP A 455 -17.34 14.96 -4.53
C ASP A 455 -17.94 15.39 -5.90
N PRO A 456 -19.09 16.06 -5.89
CA PRO A 456 -19.77 16.47 -7.12
C PRO A 456 -18.94 17.38 -8.03
N GLY A 457 -17.97 18.10 -7.45
CA GLY A 457 -17.06 18.98 -8.19
C GLY A 457 -15.83 18.31 -8.76
N TRP A 458 -15.60 17.02 -8.46
CA TRP A 458 -14.41 16.27 -8.89
C TRP A 458 -13.08 16.95 -8.53
N LEU A 459 -13.04 17.60 -7.37
CA LEU A 459 -11.86 18.34 -6.88
C LEU A 459 -10.92 17.48 -6.02
N LEU A 460 -11.42 16.38 -5.41
CA LEU A 460 -10.59 15.49 -4.60
C LEU A 460 -9.81 14.51 -5.48
N ASN A 461 -8.52 14.53 -5.34
CA ASN A 461 -7.54 13.62 -5.95
C ASN A 461 -7.78 13.32 -7.44
N PRO A 462 -8.02 14.33 -8.32
CA PRO A 462 -8.41 14.11 -9.69
C PRO A 462 -7.26 13.49 -10.51
N GLY A 463 -7.64 12.75 -11.57
CA GLY A 463 -6.65 12.13 -12.50
C GLY A 463 -6.11 10.80 -12.02
N LYS A 464 -6.70 10.20 -11.00
CA LYS A 464 -6.28 8.91 -10.42
C LYS A 464 -7.45 7.95 -10.37
N VAL A 465 -7.15 6.67 -10.22
CA VAL A 465 -8.10 5.55 -10.10
C VAL A 465 -8.87 5.28 -11.39
N PHE A 466 -9.56 6.27 -11.93
CA PHE A 466 -10.46 6.10 -13.08
C PHE A 466 -9.75 6.44 -14.40
N PRO A 467 -9.96 5.65 -15.47
CA PRO A 467 -9.46 5.98 -16.81
C PRO A 467 -9.83 7.40 -17.23
N LEU A 468 -8.88 8.14 -17.78
CA LEU A 468 -9.08 9.57 -18.09
C LEU A 468 -10.25 9.81 -19.04
N ALA A 469 -10.41 8.94 -20.04
CA ALA A 469 -11.50 9.03 -21.01
C ALA A 469 -12.91 9.00 -20.37
N LEU A 470 -13.06 8.31 -19.24
CA LEU A 470 -14.35 8.24 -18.51
C LEU A 470 -14.60 9.44 -17.60
N THR A 471 -13.59 10.29 -17.37
CA THR A 471 -13.68 11.41 -16.42
C THR A 471 -13.62 12.79 -17.06
N GLU A 472 -13.39 12.89 -18.37
CA GLU A 472 -13.24 14.17 -19.08
C GLU A 472 -14.47 15.09 -18.93
N SER A 473 -15.69 14.55 -19.10
CA SER A 473 -16.93 15.31 -18.99
C SER A 473 -17.27 15.77 -17.56
N ARG A 474 -16.65 15.19 -16.55
CA ARG A 474 -16.88 15.51 -15.12
C ARG A 474 -15.91 16.56 -14.57
N ARG A 475 -14.86 16.88 -15.33
CA ARG A 475 -13.82 17.86 -14.95
C ARG A 475 -13.96 19.20 -15.67
N ALA A 476 -14.94 19.33 -16.55
CA ALA A 476 -15.14 20.51 -17.39
C ALA A 476 -15.61 21.74 -16.59
#